data_99efad710f08fa29383cccd12d1ea772
#
_entry.id   99efad710f08fa29383cccd12d1ea772
#
_cell.length_a   1.000
_cell.length_b   1.000
_cell.length_c   1.000
_cell.angle_alpha   90.00
_cell.angle_beta   90.00
_cell.angle_gamma   90.00
#
_symmetry.space_group_name_H-M   'P 1'
#
loop_
_entity.id
_entity.type
_entity.pdbx_description
1 polymer ?
#
loop_
_entity_poly.entity_id
_entity_poly.type
_entity_poly.pdbx_seq_one_letter_code
_entity_poly.pdbx_strand_id
1 'polypeptide(L)'
;SKIIYIGKAKDLNKRVRSYFTPAIKDRKTEQIKKQAIKVETFSTHSETEALILEQQLIKEYKPKFNILLRDDKTYPFIFFSSDHNFPSIHLKRSKQAVDENFYGPYTNAKLVRSQIKELQKIFKLRNCSKSTFSNRSRPCIEYQMKRCSAPCVNLISKSDYAEDISSAKRYLTTEKKHIKKMLKDKMKKHSEKLEVE
;
A
#
# COMPACT_ATOMS: atom_id res chain seq x y z
N SER A 1 17.81 -27.32 10.84
CA SER A 1 18.92 -26.36 10.57
C SER A 1 18.47 -24.95 10.88
N LYS A 2 19.35 -24.10 11.43
CA LYS A 2 19.01 -22.73 11.82
C LYS A 2 19.33 -21.78 10.66
N ILE A 3 18.36 -20.94 10.25
CA ILE A 3 18.58 -19.90 9.25
C ILE A 3 19.48 -18.82 9.84
N ILE A 4 20.61 -18.52 9.16
CA ILE A 4 21.61 -17.56 9.63
C ILE A 4 21.54 -16.21 8.90
N TYR A 5 21.03 -16.20 7.66
CA TYR A 5 20.89 -15.01 6.83
C TYR A 5 19.77 -15.17 5.80
N ILE A 6 19.05 -14.11 5.54
CA ILE A 6 18.03 -13.98 4.50
C ILE A 6 18.33 -12.71 3.69
N GLY A 7 18.15 -12.75 2.37
CA GLY A 7 18.38 -11.59 1.53
C GLY A 7 17.74 -11.71 0.15
N LYS A 8 17.36 -10.58 -0.46
CA LYS A 8 16.82 -10.51 -1.81
C LYS A 8 17.88 -10.11 -2.84
N ALA A 9 17.64 -10.48 -4.10
CA ALA A 9 18.41 -10.03 -5.25
C ALA A 9 17.57 -10.02 -6.51
N LYS A 10 17.93 -9.16 -7.47
CA LYS A 10 17.36 -9.21 -8.83
C LYS A 10 17.91 -10.41 -9.62
N ASP A 11 19.16 -10.78 -9.36
CA ASP A 11 19.85 -11.92 -9.95
C ASP A 11 20.46 -12.74 -8.82
N LEU A 12 19.84 -13.88 -8.54
CA LEU A 12 20.26 -14.80 -7.47
C LEU A 12 21.63 -15.41 -7.73
N ASN A 13 21.94 -15.74 -9.00
CA ASN A 13 23.25 -16.31 -9.36
C ASN A 13 24.40 -15.34 -9.07
N LYS A 14 24.27 -14.08 -9.52
CA LYS A 14 25.25 -13.04 -9.22
C LYS A 14 25.36 -12.78 -7.72
N ARG A 15 24.23 -12.76 -7.02
CA ARG A 15 24.21 -12.54 -5.57
C ARG A 15 24.92 -13.65 -4.81
N VAL A 16 24.61 -14.92 -5.09
CA VAL A 16 25.26 -16.07 -4.44
C VAL A 16 26.74 -16.09 -4.76
N ARG A 17 27.14 -15.93 -6.03
CA ARG A 17 28.55 -15.86 -6.42
C ARG A 17 29.31 -14.76 -5.71
N SER A 18 28.68 -13.60 -5.46
CA SER A 18 29.33 -12.49 -4.77
C SER A 18 29.79 -12.84 -3.35
N TYR A 19 29.13 -13.77 -2.67
CA TYR A 19 29.59 -14.26 -1.35
C TYR A 19 30.84 -15.09 -1.42
N PHE A 20 31.17 -15.70 -2.56
CA PHE A 20 32.33 -16.61 -2.74
C PHE A 20 33.51 -15.96 -3.48
N THR A 21 33.35 -14.71 -3.94
CA THR A 21 34.41 -13.97 -4.63
C THR A 21 35.46 -13.47 -3.64
N PRO A 22 36.77 -13.60 -3.93
CA PRO A 22 37.86 -13.28 -2.97
C PRO A 22 37.96 -11.81 -2.59
N ALA A 23 37.42 -10.90 -3.40
CA ALA A 23 37.56 -9.44 -3.23
C ALA A 23 36.71 -8.84 -2.08
N ILE A 24 35.90 -9.62 -1.38
CA ILE A 24 34.96 -9.07 -0.36
C ILE A 24 35.67 -9.02 0.99
N LYS A 25 36.05 -7.80 1.42
CA LYS A 25 36.63 -7.48 2.74
C LYS A 25 35.60 -7.32 3.87
N ASP A 26 34.31 -7.64 3.64
CA ASP A 26 33.29 -7.48 4.65
C ASP A 26 33.24 -8.65 5.62
N ARG A 27 33.54 -8.36 6.89
CA ARG A 27 33.54 -9.33 8.02
C ARG A 27 32.22 -10.12 8.11
N LYS A 28 31.08 -9.49 7.79
CA LYS A 28 29.77 -10.14 7.84
C LYS A 28 29.66 -11.22 6.76
N THR A 29 30.03 -10.90 5.53
CA THR A 29 30.02 -11.85 4.40
C THR A 29 30.94 -13.03 4.63
N GLU A 30 32.13 -12.79 5.20
CA GLU A 30 33.07 -13.84 5.57
C GLU A 30 32.52 -14.79 6.65
N GLN A 31 31.82 -14.23 7.65
CA GLN A 31 31.18 -15.02 8.70
C GLN A 31 29.98 -15.84 8.16
N ILE A 32 29.20 -15.29 7.26
CA ILE A 32 28.12 -16.03 6.58
C ILE A 32 28.69 -17.18 5.80
N LYS A 33 29.75 -16.94 5.00
CA LYS A 33 30.45 -17.98 4.22
C LYS A 33 30.97 -19.12 5.10
N LYS A 34 31.60 -18.81 6.25
CA LYS A 34 32.14 -19.82 7.18
C LYS A 34 31.04 -20.67 7.85
N GLN A 35 29.84 -20.15 8.04
CA GLN A 35 28.77 -20.81 8.79
C GLN A 35 27.66 -21.39 7.91
N ALA A 36 27.55 -20.96 6.64
CA ALA A 36 26.52 -21.43 5.73
C ALA A 36 26.86 -22.86 5.22
N ILE A 37 25.95 -23.78 5.47
CA ILE A 37 26.03 -25.17 5.00
C ILE A 37 25.20 -25.36 3.74
N LYS A 38 24.05 -24.61 3.64
CA LYS A 38 23.09 -24.74 2.56
C LYS A 38 22.53 -23.36 2.17
N VAL A 39 22.21 -23.19 0.89
CA VAL A 39 21.51 -22.02 0.35
C VAL A 39 20.19 -22.49 -0.24
N GLU A 40 19.10 -21.85 0.15
CA GLU A 40 17.77 -22.04 -0.44
C GLU A 40 17.36 -20.77 -1.16
N THR A 41 16.69 -20.90 -2.30
CA THR A 41 16.26 -19.78 -3.13
C THR A 41 14.78 -19.87 -3.47
N PHE A 42 14.09 -18.72 -3.45
CA PHE A 42 12.70 -18.57 -3.82
C PHE A 42 12.58 -17.50 -4.90
N SER A 43 11.91 -17.81 -6.01
CA SER A 43 11.60 -16.84 -7.05
C SER A 43 10.25 -16.18 -6.77
N THR A 44 10.17 -14.87 -7.00
CA THR A 44 8.95 -14.07 -6.86
C THR A 44 8.64 -13.36 -8.17
N HIS A 45 7.38 -12.97 -8.40
CA HIS A 45 6.96 -12.31 -9.63
C HIS A 45 7.37 -10.84 -9.71
N SER A 46 7.72 -10.22 -8.58
CA SER A 46 8.11 -8.81 -8.53
C SER A 46 9.15 -8.53 -7.44
N GLU A 47 9.88 -7.41 -7.61
CA GLU A 47 10.82 -6.93 -6.58
C GLU A 47 10.10 -6.55 -5.27
N THR A 48 8.87 -6.07 -5.37
CA THR A 48 8.03 -5.74 -4.21
C THR A 48 7.67 -6.99 -3.42
N GLU A 49 7.27 -8.06 -4.09
CA GLU A 49 6.97 -9.35 -3.47
C GLU A 49 8.21 -9.94 -2.80
N ALA A 50 9.36 -9.90 -3.48
CA ALA A 50 10.65 -10.32 -2.89
C ALA A 50 10.99 -9.54 -1.61
N LEU A 51 10.73 -8.23 -1.59
CA LEU A 51 10.96 -7.40 -0.40
C LEU A 51 10.04 -7.78 0.75
N ILE A 52 8.77 -8.04 0.47
CA ILE A 52 7.78 -8.45 1.48
C ILE A 52 8.15 -9.82 2.06
N LEU A 53 8.47 -10.79 1.19
CA LEU A 53 8.88 -12.13 1.59
C LEU A 53 10.15 -12.10 2.45
N GLU A 54 11.19 -11.35 2.03
CA GLU A 54 12.42 -11.16 2.82
C GLU A 54 12.10 -10.66 4.23
N GLN A 55 11.24 -9.65 4.35
CA GLN A 55 10.87 -9.06 5.63
C GLN A 55 10.08 -10.04 6.53
N GLN A 56 9.14 -10.79 5.95
CA GLN A 56 8.37 -11.80 6.67
C GLN A 56 9.30 -12.88 7.25
N LEU A 57 10.18 -13.43 6.41
CA LEU A 57 11.11 -14.45 6.82
C LEU A 57 12.13 -13.96 7.87
N ILE A 58 12.63 -12.71 7.75
CA ILE A 58 13.51 -12.11 8.76
C ILE A 58 12.78 -11.95 10.10
N LYS A 59 11.51 -11.55 10.07
CA LYS A 59 10.71 -11.38 11.29
C LYS A 59 10.42 -12.72 11.97
N GLU A 60 10.12 -13.75 11.19
CA GLU A 60 9.82 -15.10 11.66
C GLU A 60 11.08 -15.79 12.23
N TYR A 61 12.16 -15.86 11.45
CA TYR A 61 13.35 -16.62 11.81
C TYR A 61 14.42 -15.83 12.57
N LYS A 62 14.34 -14.49 12.59
CA LYS A 62 15.27 -13.57 13.28
C LYS A 62 16.76 -13.95 13.07
N PRO A 63 17.24 -14.05 11.81
CA PRO A 63 18.56 -14.57 11.52
C PRO A 63 19.66 -13.70 12.11
N LYS A 64 20.73 -14.35 12.61
CA LYS A 64 21.85 -13.69 13.30
C LYS A 64 22.50 -12.57 12.46
N PHE A 65 22.62 -12.76 11.16
CA PHE A 65 23.31 -11.82 10.26
C PHE A 65 22.40 -10.78 9.60
N ASN A 66 21.10 -10.74 9.94
CA ASN A 66 20.17 -9.70 9.49
C ASN A 66 20.00 -8.55 10.51
N ILE A 67 21.02 -8.24 11.29
CA ILE A 67 20.96 -7.26 12.40
C ILE A 67 20.45 -5.89 11.94
N LEU A 68 20.86 -5.44 10.73
CA LEU A 68 20.42 -4.16 10.16
C LEU A 68 18.93 -4.11 9.77
N LEU A 69 18.29 -5.28 9.58
CA LEU A 69 16.87 -5.39 9.24
C LEU A 69 15.99 -5.71 10.47
N ARG A 70 16.58 -5.76 11.67
CA ARG A 70 15.83 -5.76 12.94
C ARG A 70 15.18 -4.42 13.23
N ASP A 71 15.61 -3.35 12.52
CA ASP A 71 14.92 -2.07 12.57
C ASP A 71 13.46 -2.26 12.18
N ASP A 72 12.62 -1.80 13.05
CA ASP A 72 11.17 -1.75 12.96
C ASP A 72 10.68 -0.87 11.80
N LYS A 73 11.12 -1.19 10.57
CA LYS A 73 10.72 -0.42 9.39
C LYS A 73 9.21 -0.51 9.22
N THR A 74 8.59 0.63 9.32
CA THR A 74 7.19 0.80 9.00
C THR A 74 7.02 1.05 7.52
N TYR A 75 6.08 0.34 6.90
CA TYR A 75 5.70 0.55 5.50
C TYR A 75 4.54 1.51 5.39
N PRO A 76 4.50 2.30 4.32
CA PRO A 76 3.33 3.11 4.02
C PRO A 76 2.18 2.22 3.51
N PHE A 77 1.00 2.49 4.03
CA PHE A 77 -0.28 1.89 3.65
C PHE A 77 -1.28 2.97 3.27
N ILE A 78 -2.22 2.64 2.42
CA ILE A 78 -3.48 3.37 2.30
C ILE A 78 -4.38 2.89 3.43
N PHE A 79 -4.89 3.80 4.23
CA PHE A 79 -5.73 3.52 5.37
C PHE A 79 -7.07 4.23 5.26
N PHE A 80 -8.17 3.50 5.45
CA PHE A 80 -9.51 4.05 5.61
C PHE A 80 -9.88 4.10 7.09
N SER A 81 -10.29 5.28 7.59
CA SER A 81 -10.72 5.38 8.99
C SER A 81 -12.03 4.61 9.21
N SER A 82 -12.14 3.88 10.33
CA SER A 82 -13.33 3.08 10.68
C SER A 82 -14.22 3.74 11.72
N ASP A 83 -13.76 4.81 12.34
CA ASP A 83 -14.34 5.43 13.53
C ASP A 83 -15.34 6.56 13.23
N HIS A 84 -15.86 6.64 12.00
CA HIS A 84 -16.81 7.68 11.58
C HIS A 84 -17.75 7.18 10.48
N ASN A 85 -19.01 7.66 10.47
CA ASN A 85 -20.00 7.35 9.42
C ASN A 85 -19.54 7.72 8.00
N PHE A 86 -18.62 8.66 7.89
CA PHE A 86 -17.94 9.04 6.65
C PHE A 86 -16.45 8.76 6.78
N PRO A 87 -15.97 7.55 6.43
CA PRO A 87 -14.54 7.20 6.48
C PRO A 87 -13.68 8.17 5.70
N SER A 88 -12.49 8.48 6.22
CA SER A 88 -11.48 9.28 5.53
C SER A 88 -10.35 8.40 5.03
N ILE A 89 -9.70 8.82 3.93
CA ILE A 89 -8.57 8.11 3.36
C ILE A 89 -7.25 8.83 3.68
N HIS A 90 -6.28 8.07 4.21
CA HIS A 90 -4.99 8.60 4.66
C HIS A 90 -3.83 7.67 4.30
N LEU A 91 -2.62 8.24 4.26
CA LEU A 91 -1.39 7.47 4.36
C LEU A 91 -1.11 7.18 5.84
N LYS A 92 -0.98 5.91 6.20
CA LYS A 92 -0.56 5.47 7.54
C LYS A 92 0.66 4.57 7.43
N ARG A 93 1.60 4.72 8.35
CA ARG A 93 2.76 3.84 8.42
C ARG A 93 2.53 2.77 9.48
N SER A 94 2.77 1.52 9.13
CA SER A 94 2.67 0.38 10.04
C SER A 94 3.71 -0.69 9.68
N LYS A 95 4.04 -1.54 10.63
CA LYS A 95 4.91 -2.72 10.43
C LYS A 95 4.19 -3.80 9.60
N GLN A 96 2.88 -3.86 9.73
CA GLN A 96 2.00 -4.80 9.03
C GLN A 96 0.61 -4.19 8.89
N ALA A 97 -0.23 -4.77 8.03
CA ALA A 97 -1.65 -4.47 8.04
C ALA A 97 -2.23 -4.88 9.40
N VAL A 98 -2.96 -3.97 10.06
CA VAL A 98 -3.54 -4.20 11.38
C VAL A 98 -4.94 -4.77 11.27
N ASP A 99 -5.68 -4.31 10.26
CA ASP A 99 -7.05 -4.71 9.96
C ASP A 99 -7.35 -4.59 8.45
N GLU A 100 -8.57 -4.89 8.06
CA GLU A 100 -9.08 -4.84 6.67
C GLU A 100 -9.09 -3.43 6.05
N ASN A 101 -8.82 -2.38 6.82
CA ASN A 101 -8.79 -1.00 6.35
C ASN A 101 -7.39 -0.55 5.90
N PHE A 102 -6.38 -1.43 6.05
CA PHE A 102 -5.02 -1.21 5.59
C PHE A 102 -4.77 -1.89 4.25
N TYR A 103 -4.45 -1.11 3.23
CA TYR A 103 -4.13 -1.58 1.88
C TYR A 103 -2.66 -1.33 1.57
N GLY A 104 -1.94 -2.36 1.20
CA GLY A 104 -0.49 -2.38 0.98
C GLY A 104 0.13 -3.67 1.51
N PRO A 105 1.41 -3.73 1.87
CA PRO A 105 2.35 -2.60 2.01
C PRO A 105 2.86 -2.03 0.68
N TYR A 106 3.19 -0.74 0.68
CA TYR A 106 3.85 -0.08 -0.44
C TYR A 106 5.31 0.16 -0.14
N THR A 107 6.15 0.12 -1.16
CA THR A 107 7.59 0.37 -1.02
C THR A 107 7.92 1.85 -0.81
N ASN A 108 7.04 2.75 -1.27
CA ASN A 108 7.30 4.18 -1.30
C ASN A 108 6.06 5.00 -0.92
N ALA A 109 6.22 5.94 0.01
CA ALA A 109 5.17 6.87 0.42
C ALA A 109 4.69 7.81 -0.71
N LYS A 110 5.54 8.11 -1.71
CA LYS A 110 5.16 8.91 -2.89
C LYS A 110 4.10 8.19 -3.72
N LEU A 111 4.26 6.88 -3.92
CA LEU A 111 3.25 6.05 -4.61
C LEU A 111 1.91 6.04 -3.87
N VAL A 112 1.94 5.90 -2.55
CA VAL A 112 0.70 5.91 -1.73
C VAL A 112 0.00 7.26 -1.86
N ARG A 113 0.72 8.38 -1.76
CA ARG A 113 0.11 9.71 -1.94
C ARG A 113 -0.48 9.91 -3.33
N SER A 114 0.19 9.39 -4.37
CA SER A 114 -0.33 9.45 -5.74
C SER A 114 -1.62 8.65 -5.88
N GLN A 115 -1.67 7.43 -5.35
CA GLN A 115 -2.87 6.59 -5.37
C GLN A 115 -4.01 7.18 -4.54
N ILE A 116 -3.74 7.78 -3.38
CA ILE A 116 -4.76 8.47 -2.59
C ILE A 116 -5.37 9.61 -3.42
N LYS A 117 -4.55 10.44 -4.09
CA LYS A 117 -5.06 11.50 -4.97
C LYS A 117 -5.90 10.97 -6.13
N GLU A 118 -5.52 9.83 -6.70
CA GLU A 118 -6.27 9.15 -7.75
C GLU A 118 -7.63 8.66 -7.22
N LEU A 119 -7.66 7.97 -6.09
CA LEU A 119 -8.89 7.52 -5.44
C LEU A 119 -9.83 8.69 -5.10
N GLN A 120 -9.29 9.81 -4.63
CA GLN A 120 -10.08 11.01 -4.35
C GLN A 120 -10.69 11.61 -5.62
N LYS A 121 -9.96 11.63 -6.75
CA LYS A 121 -10.51 12.09 -8.04
C LYS A 121 -11.65 11.21 -8.54
N ILE A 122 -11.50 9.87 -8.38
CA ILE A 122 -12.47 8.90 -8.91
C ILE A 122 -13.71 8.79 -8.01
N PHE A 123 -13.50 8.65 -6.71
CA PHE A 123 -14.56 8.34 -5.74
C PHE A 123 -14.92 9.52 -4.82
N LYS A 124 -14.33 10.69 -5.01
CA LYS A 124 -14.58 11.94 -4.27
C LYS A 124 -14.51 11.78 -2.74
N LEU A 125 -13.54 11.00 -2.26
CA LEU A 125 -13.40 10.67 -0.85
C LEU A 125 -12.77 11.80 -0.05
N ARG A 126 -13.24 12.01 1.19
CA ARG A 126 -12.64 13.00 2.10
C ARG A 126 -11.27 12.55 2.63
N ASN A 127 -10.39 13.52 2.88
CA ASN A 127 -9.08 13.33 3.53
C ASN A 127 -8.87 14.24 4.75
N CYS A 128 -9.88 15.00 5.14
CA CYS A 128 -9.82 15.91 6.27
C CYS A 128 -9.87 15.15 7.61
N SER A 129 -9.31 15.76 8.67
CA SER A 129 -9.39 15.26 10.04
C SER A 129 -10.82 15.31 10.57
N LYS A 130 -11.11 14.58 11.67
CA LYS A 130 -12.41 14.64 12.35
C LYS A 130 -12.75 16.06 12.82
N SER A 131 -11.79 16.73 13.45
CA SER A 131 -11.95 18.11 13.93
C SER A 131 -12.30 19.07 12.78
N THR A 132 -11.58 18.97 11.64
CA THR A 132 -11.89 19.77 10.46
C THR A 132 -13.29 19.42 9.90
N PHE A 133 -13.69 18.16 9.92
CA PHE A 133 -14.98 17.71 9.43
C PHE A 133 -16.13 18.30 10.27
N SER A 134 -16.06 18.20 11.59
CA SER A 134 -17.11 18.65 12.52
C SER A 134 -17.30 20.17 12.57
N ASN A 135 -16.22 20.92 12.29
CA ASN A 135 -16.24 22.38 12.37
C ASN A 135 -16.56 23.07 11.03
N ARG A 136 -16.99 22.33 10.01
CA ARG A 136 -17.30 22.89 8.70
C ARG A 136 -18.76 23.32 8.58
N SER A 137 -18.96 24.58 8.19
CA SER A 137 -20.27 25.14 7.82
C SER A 137 -20.47 25.31 6.31
N ARG A 138 -19.39 25.22 5.53
CA ARG A 138 -19.41 25.36 4.05
C ARG A 138 -18.45 24.35 3.39
N PRO A 139 -18.69 23.97 2.11
CA PRO A 139 -17.80 23.11 1.35
C PRO A 139 -16.38 23.68 1.26
N CYS A 140 -15.37 22.82 1.32
CA CYS A 140 -13.98 23.23 1.19
C CYS A 140 -13.49 23.20 -0.27
N ILE A 141 -12.27 23.64 -0.49
CA ILE A 141 -11.64 23.67 -1.81
C ILE A 141 -11.59 22.28 -2.49
N GLU A 142 -11.47 21.20 -1.72
CA GLU A 142 -11.47 19.82 -2.27
C GLU A 142 -12.82 19.48 -2.93
N TYR A 143 -13.93 20.03 -2.43
CA TYR A 143 -15.23 19.90 -3.09
C TYR A 143 -15.27 20.69 -4.41
N GLN A 144 -14.79 21.93 -4.39
CA GLN A 144 -14.73 22.76 -5.61
C GLN A 144 -13.85 22.12 -6.68
N MET A 145 -12.74 21.49 -6.28
CA MET A 145 -11.87 20.72 -7.19
C MET A 145 -12.43 19.34 -7.58
N LYS A 146 -13.68 19.03 -7.22
CA LYS A 146 -14.36 17.75 -7.48
C LYS A 146 -13.58 16.52 -6.95
N ARG A 147 -12.86 16.68 -5.84
CA ARG A 147 -12.09 15.61 -5.16
C ARG A 147 -12.74 15.10 -3.88
N CYS A 148 -13.80 15.75 -3.41
CA CYS A 148 -14.55 15.39 -2.23
C CYS A 148 -16.03 15.64 -2.48
N SER A 149 -16.91 14.77 -2.01
CA SER A 149 -18.37 14.91 -2.09
C SER A 149 -18.97 15.79 -0.99
N ALA A 150 -18.12 16.42 -0.14
CA ALA A 150 -18.47 17.31 0.96
C ALA A 150 -19.49 16.72 1.97
N PRO A 151 -19.25 15.53 2.53
CA PRO A 151 -20.14 14.93 3.53
C PRO A 151 -20.21 15.75 4.83
N CYS A 152 -19.25 16.65 5.08
CA CYS A 152 -19.23 17.53 6.25
C CYS A 152 -20.35 18.60 6.26
N VAL A 153 -20.97 18.85 5.12
CA VAL A 153 -22.10 19.79 4.96
C VAL A 153 -23.31 19.11 4.31
N ASN A 154 -23.41 17.80 4.46
CA ASN A 154 -24.54 16.95 4.04
C ASN A 154 -24.86 17.02 2.52
N LEU A 155 -23.87 17.26 1.65
CA LEU A 155 -24.06 17.25 0.19
C LEU A 155 -24.06 15.84 -0.41
N ILE A 156 -23.85 14.80 0.40
CA ILE A 156 -23.99 13.40 0.03
C ILE A 156 -24.61 12.62 1.18
N SER A 157 -25.43 11.63 0.86
CA SER A 157 -26.02 10.74 1.85
C SER A 157 -24.98 9.76 2.44
N LYS A 158 -25.28 9.18 3.62
CA LYS A 158 -24.41 8.14 4.23
C LYS A 158 -24.33 6.89 3.36
N SER A 159 -25.45 6.50 2.74
CA SER A 159 -25.53 5.32 1.86
C SER A 159 -24.65 5.48 0.63
N ASP A 160 -24.78 6.60 -0.07
CA ASP A 160 -24.02 6.86 -1.30
C ASP A 160 -22.52 6.98 -1.01
N TYR A 161 -22.16 7.64 0.10
CA TYR A 161 -20.75 7.71 0.52
C TYR A 161 -20.17 6.34 0.92
N ALA A 162 -20.97 5.49 1.55
CA ALA A 162 -20.55 4.11 1.88
C ALA A 162 -20.34 3.27 0.62
N GLU A 163 -21.16 3.47 -0.42
CA GLU A 163 -20.97 2.84 -1.73
C GLU A 163 -19.67 3.30 -2.40
N ASP A 164 -19.37 4.60 -2.35
CA ASP A 164 -18.10 5.16 -2.86
C ASP A 164 -16.89 4.55 -2.13
N ILE A 165 -16.93 4.41 -0.79
CA ILE A 165 -15.89 3.74 0.00
C ILE A 165 -15.74 2.28 -0.39
N SER A 166 -16.85 1.54 -0.52
CA SER A 166 -16.83 0.12 -0.94
C SER A 166 -16.21 -0.03 -2.34
N SER A 167 -16.57 0.85 -3.26
CA SER A 167 -16.01 0.88 -4.61
C SER A 167 -14.52 1.20 -4.62
N ALA A 168 -14.06 2.13 -3.78
CA ALA A 168 -12.64 2.45 -3.61
C ALA A 168 -11.85 1.29 -3.01
N LYS A 169 -12.40 0.60 -2.01
CA LYS A 169 -11.80 -0.61 -1.42
C LYS A 169 -11.67 -1.73 -2.46
N ARG A 170 -12.71 -1.98 -3.24
CA ARG A 170 -12.66 -2.94 -4.36
C ARG A 170 -11.62 -2.54 -5.41
N TYR A 171 -11.47 -1.25 -5.71
CA TYR A 171 -10.43 -0.76 -6.63
C TYR A 171 -9.00 -1.12 -6.16
N LEU A 172 -8.75 -1.18 -4.87
CA LEU A 172 -7.45 -1.54 -4.31
C LEU A 172 -7.20 -3.05 -4.26
N THR A 173 -8.26 -3.88 -4.21
CA THR A 173 -8.16 -5.33 -4.04
C THR A 173 -8.31 -6.11 -5.34
N THR A 174 -9.00 -5.56 -6.33
CA THR A 174 -9.34 -6.27 -7.58
C THR A 174 -8.40 -5.90 -8.72
N GLU A 175 -8.18 -6.84 -9.65
CA GLU A 175 -7.43 -6.55 -10.88
C GLU A 175 -8.04 -5.37 -11.65
N LYS A 176 -7.18 -4.41 -12.02
CA LYS A 176 -7.53 -3.13 -12.68
C LYS A 176 -8.45 -3.23 -13.90
N LYS A 177 -8.50 -4.40 -14.57
CA LYS A 177 -9.34 -4.63 -15.76
C LYS A 177 -10.84 -4.56 -15.50
N HIS A 178 -11.32 -5.17 -14.41
CA HIS A 178 -12.75 -5.23 -14.09
C HIS A 178 -13.31 -3.83 -13.74
N ILE A 179 -12.54 -3.06 -13.01
CA ILE A 179 -12.93 -1.71 -12.58
C ILE A 179 -12.91 -0.71 -13.74
N LYS A 180 -11.96 -0.84 -14.66
CA LYS A 180 -11.96 -0.03 -15.89
C LYS A 180 -13.26 -0.21 -16.69
N LYS A 181 -13.80 -1.42 -16.74
CA LYS A 181 -15.11 -1.71 -17.35
C LYS A 181 -16.25 -1.01 -16.59
N MET A 182 -16.31 -1.16 -15.27
CA MET A 182 -17.35 -0.57 -14.43
C MET A 182 -17.36 0.97 -14.49
N LEU A 183 -16.18 1.60 -14.53
CA LEU A 183 -16.05 3.06 -14.67
C LEU A 183 -16.51 3.52 -16.07
N LYS A 184 -16.20 2.79 -17.12
CA LYS A 184 -16.69 3.07 -18.48
C LYS A 184 -18.21 2.97 -18.56
N ASP A 185 -18.82 1.99 -17.91
CA ASP A 185 -20.27 1.81 -17.89
C ASP A 185 -20.97 2.94 -17.11
N LYS A 186 -20.38 3.39 -15.98
CA LYS A 186 -20.85 4.58 -15.25
C LYS A 186 -20.74 5.87 -16.12
N MET A 187 -19.64 6.05 -16.84
CA MET A 187 -19.45 7.18 -17.75
C MET A 187 -20.51 7.19 -18.86
N LYS A 188 -20.78 6.05 -19.48
CA LYS A 188 -21.83 5.91 -20.50
C LYS A 188 -23.21 6.32 -19.96
N LYS A 189 -23.60 5.77 -18.81
CA LYS A 189 -24.89 6.11 -18.17
C LYS A 189 -25.03 7.61 -17.84
N HIS A 190 -23.94 8.28 -17.51
CA HIS A 190 -23.98 9.74 -17.27
C HIS A 190 -24.00 10.55 -18.57
N SER A 191 -23.32 10.09 -19.62
CA SER A 191 -23.39 10.71 -20.95
C SER A 191 -24.80 10.60 -21.52
N GLU A 192 -25.40 9.41 -21.48
CA GLU A 192 -26.77 9.17 -21.95
C GLU A 192 -27.83 10.02 -21.20
N LYS A 193 -27.60 10.37 -19.93
CA LYS A 193 -28.49 11.28 -19.17
C LYS A 193 -28.33 12.74 -19.55
N LEU A 194 -27.16 13.15 -20.05
CA LEU A 194 -26.90 14.54 -20.48
C LEU A 194 -27.35 14.82 -21.91
N GLU A 195 -27.56 13.77 -22.73
CA GLU A 195 -28.09 13.90 -24.10
C GLU A 195 -29.65 13.99 -24.14
N VAL A 196 -30.33 13.85 -23.00
CA VAL A 196 -31.79 13.83 -22.87
C VAL A 196 -32.33 15.15 -22.26
N GLU A 197 -31.45 16.09 -21.87
CA GLU A 197 -31.78 17.48 -21.52
C GLU A 197 -31.42 18.44 -22.65
#